data_38f48bcb75e104e18dbf0379d767d6ed
#
_entry.id   38f48bcb75e104e18dbf0379d767d6ed
#
_cell.length_a   1.000
_cell.length_b   1.000
_cell.length_c   1.000
_cell.angle_alpha   90.00
_cell.angle_beta   90.00
_cell.angle_gamma   90.00
#
_symmetry.space_group_name_H-M   'P 1'
#
loop_
_entity.id
_entity.type
_entity.pdbx_description
1 polymer ?
#
loop_
_entity_poly.entity_id
_entity_poly.type
_entity_poly.pdbx_seq_one_letter_code
_entity_poly.pdbx_strand_id
1 'polypeptide(L)'
;MRKLHNLIPIVAVITASITTVSVLDTSHAQTTGQSSSSVGNQARRNDQDGCTTKYDRFRNRNTTTLAPRAIMTAGSEELRLGFSAVTEGDAAPREIEWLFDSTTERLRYGNKAEVRFIIDGKRIDGGVAYKSGGYAMRQFNEQLKLKMPVARFLEIIAGREVEMQLGETEVTLRREDLQHLRDFAACVKLHLE
;
A
#
# COMPACT_ATOMS: atom_id res chain seq x y z
N MET A 1 -41.89 2.58 40.85
CA MET A 1 -41.99 4.07 40.89
C MET A 1 -41.17 4.66 39.75
N ARG A 2 -41.86 5.40 38.91
CA ARG A 2 -41.34 6.02 37.67
C ARG A 2 -40.49 7.22 37.97
N LYS A 3 -39.38 7.46 37.22
CA LYS A 3 -38.95 8.82 36.88
C LYS A 3 -38.36 8.83 35.48
N LEU A 4 -39.11 9.35 34.55
CA LEU A 4 -38.65 9.83 33.25
C LEU A 4 -37.85 11.12 33.46
N HIS A 5 -36.70 11.27 32.78
CA HIS A 5 -36.06 12.55 32.59
C HIS A 5 -35.97 12.85 31.10
N ASN A 6 -36.62 13.93 30.74
CA ASN A 6 -36.69 14.51 29.40
C ASN A 6 -35.31 14.98 28.94
N LEU A 7 -34.96 14.58 27.70
CA LEU A 7 -33.86 15.16 26.93
C LEU A 7 -34.42 16.23 26.00
N ILE A 8 -33.91 17.42 26.11
CA ILE A 8 -34.14 18.56 25.20
C ILE A 8 -33.02 18.58 24.18
N PRO A 9 -33.29 18.57 22.87
CA PRO A 9 -32.26 18.73 21.84
C PRO A 9 -31.96 20.22 21.62
N ILE A 10 -30.71 20.61 21.77
CA ILE A 10 -30.20 21.93 21.36
C ILE A 10 -29.79 21.81 19.89
N VAL A 11 -30.51 22.51 19.03
CA VAL A 11 -30.15 22.69 17.62
C VAL A 11 -29.27 23.95 17.53
N ALA A 12 -28.00 23.77 17.20
CA ALA A 12 -27.09 24.87 16.88
C ALA A 12 -27.08 25.09 15.37
N VAL A 13 -27.60 26.22 14.92
CA VAL A 13 -27.53 26.69 13.54
C VAL A 13 -26.21 27.44 13.36
N ILE A 14 -25.30 26.93 12.56
CA ILE A 14 -24.07 27.62 12.16
C ILE A 14 -24.28 28.19 10.75
N THR A 15 -24.39 29.52 10.68
CA THR A 15 -24.39 30.28 9.40
C THR A 15 -22.96 30.50 8.94
N ALA A 16 -22.57 29.92 7.83
CA ALA A 16 -21.29 30.16 7.17
C ALA A 16 -21.36 31.36 6.25
N SER A 17 -20.57 32.39 6.53
CA SER A 17 -20.39 33.57 5.67
C SER A 17 -19.32 33.28 4.62
N ILE A 18 -19.69 33.38 3.36
CA ILE A 18 -18.79 33.26 2.21
C ILE A 18 -18.19 34.63 1.92
N THR A 19 -16.88 34.78 2.08
CA THR A 19 -16.14 35.97 1.66
C THR A 19 -15.45 35.67 0.35
N THR A 20 -15.92 36.28 -0.74
CA THR A 20 -15.27 36.29 -2.05
C THR A 20 -14.12 37.28 -2.05
N VAL A 21 -12.89 36.80 -2.26
CA VAL A 21 -11.73 37.65 -2.53
C VAL A 21 -11.42 37.60 -4.02
N SER A 22 -11.61 38.72 -4.69
CA SER A 22 -11.15 38.96 -6.05
C SER A 22 -9.68 39.36 -6.02
N VAL A 23 -8.80 38.65 -6.72
CA VAL A 23 -7.41 39.05 -6.92
C VAL A 23 -7.21 39.42 -8.38
N LEU A 24 -6.75 40.67 -8.56
CA LEU A 24 -6.42 41.33 -9.82
C LEU A 24 -5.19 40.68 -10.46
N ASP A 25 -5.28 40.52 -11.78
CA ASP A 25 -4.17 40.27 -12.69
C ASP A 25 -3.09 41.36 -12.57
N THR A 26 -1.84 40.93 -12.48
CA THR A 26 -0.70 41.79 -12.82
C THR A 26 0.28 40.97 -13.66
N SER A 27 0.25 41.25 -14.96
CA SER A 27 1.29 40.87 -15.92
C SER A 27 2.62 41.55 -15.57
N HIS A 28 3.72 40.85 -15.72
CA HIS A 28 5.03 41.21 -16.30
C HIS A 28 6.20 40.60 -15.52
N ALA A 29 6.92 39.71 -16.13
CA ALA A 29 8.32 39.89 -16.52
C ALA A 29 8.88 38.54 -16.99
N GLN A 30 9.25 38.50 -18.28
CA GLN A 30 10.16 37.48 -18.80
C GLN A 30 11.52 37.65 -18.14
N THR A 31 11.95 36.63 -17.43
CA THR A 31 13.37 36.46 -17.04
C THR A 31 13.85 35.18 -17.67
N THR A 32 14.68 35.34 -18.69
CA THR A 32 15.54 34.27 -19.24
C THR A 32 16.48 33.80 -18.14
N GLY A 33 16.12 32.71 -17.47
CA GLY A 33 16.91 32.03 -16.42
C GLY A 33 17.24 30.62 -16.87
N GLN A 34 18.52 30.38 -17.04
CA GLN A 34 19.21 29.14 -17.39
C GLN A 34 18.52 27.89 -16.85
N SER A 35 18.19 26.97 -17.76
CA SER A 35 17.85 25.60 -17.46
C SER A 35 19.05 24.88 -16.82
N SER A 36 19.14 24.93 -15.49
CA SER A 36 19.90 23.92 -14.76
C SER A 36 19.16 22.59 -14.93
N SER A 37 19.63 21.76 -15.85
CA SER A 37 19.19 20.38 -15.99
C SER A 37 19.51 19.63 -14.69
N SER A 38 18.59 19.67 -13.73
CA SER A 38 18.55 18.70 -12.64
C SER A 38 18.27 17.36 -13.29
N VAL A 39 19.34 16.54 -13.43
CA VAL A 39 19.25 15.13 -13.78
C VAL A 39 18.57 14.42 -12.60
N GLY A 40 17.29 14.67 -12.44
CA GLY A 40 16.44 14.00 -11.46
C GLY A 40 16.13 12.59 -11.95
N ASN A 41 16.19 11.62 -11.06
CA ASN A 41 15.64 10.29 -11.23
C ASN A 41 14.22 10.41 -11.80
N GLN A 42 14.05 10.17 -13.10
CA GLN A 42 12.74 10.18 -13.73
C GLN A 42 11.97 8.95 -13.27
N ALA A 43 11.06 9.14 -12.32
CA ALA A 43 10.04 8.16 -12.01
C ALA A 43 9.05 8.15 -13.20
N ARG A 44 9.06 7.09 -14.00
CA ARG A 44 7.99 6.85 -14.98
C ARG A 44 6.78 6.31 -14.21
N ARG A 45 5.72 7.11 -14.13
CA ARG A 45 4.40 6.61 -13.75
C ARG A 45 3.82 5.87 -14.94
N ASN A 46 3.60 4.58 -14.81
CA ASN A 46 2.66 3.87 -15.65
C ASN A 46 1.27 4.10 -15.02
N ASP A 47 0.59 5.17 -15.44
CA ASP A 47 -0.68 5.61 -14.84
C ASP A 47 -1.85 4.61 -15.07
N GLN A 48 -1.67 3.57 -15.90
CA GLN A 48 -2.71 2.58 -16.16
C GLN A 48 -2.92 1.56 -15.05
N ASP A 49 -1.87 1.23 -14.26
CA ASP A 49 -1.93 0.16 -13.27
C ASP A 49 -1.59 0.59 -11.84
N GLY A 50 -1.45 1.90 -11.59
CA GLY A 50 -1.11 2.45 -10.26
C GLY A 50 0.31 2.14 -9.79
N CYS A 51 1.17 1.55 -10.62
CA CYS A 51 2.56 1.25 -10.31
C CYS A 51 3.49 2.44 -10.57
N THR A 52 4.53 2.54 -9.77
CA THR A 52 5.61 3.52 -9.95
C THR A 52 6.93 2.79 -10.15
N THR A 53 7.65 3.08 -11.23
CA THR A 53 8.98 2.53 -11.48
C THR A 53 10.03 3.62 -11.34
N LYS A 54 11.07 3.35 -10.53
CA LYS A 54 12.24 4.22 -10.35
C LYS A 54 13.48 3.50 -10.86
N TYR A 55 14.25 4.15 -11.73
CA TYR A 55 15.52 3.64 -12.21
C TYR A 55 16.69 4.19 -11.38
N ASP A 56 17.51 3.29 -10.83
CA ASP A 56 18.78 3.60 -10.19
C ASP A 56 19.92 3.39 -11.19
N ARG A 57 20.40 4.50 -11.76
CA ARG A 57 21.50 4.48 -12.76
C ARG A 57 22.83 3.96 -12.23
N PHE A 58 23.07 4.12 -10.91
CA PHE A 58 24.34 3.70 -10.32
C PHE A 58 24.43 2.19 -10.12
N ARG A 59 23.28 1.55 -9.98
CA ARG A 59 23.17 0.10 -9.78
C ARG A 59 22.57 -0.62 -10.99
N ASN A 60 22.24 0.13 -12.05
CA ASN A 60 21.59 -0.36 -13.27
C ASN A 60 20.36 -1.23 -12.96
N ARG A 61 19.48 -0.73 -12.09
CA ARG A 61 18.28 -1.49 -11.70
C ARG A 61 17.04 -0.62 -11.61
N ASN A 62 15.90 -1.26 -11.88
CA ASN A 62 14.59 -0.67 -11.70
C ASN A 62 13.98 -1.18 -10.38
N THR A 63 13.29 -0.31 -9.66
CA THR A 63 12.42 -0.67 -8.55
C THR A 63 11.01 -0.29 -8.93
N THR A 64 10.14 -1.28 -9.11
CA THR A 64 8.71 -1.09 -9.36
C THR A 64 7.95 -1.31 -8.06
N THR A 65 7.07 -0.38 -7.71
CA THR A 65 6.30 -0.41 -6.47
C THR A 65 4.84 -0.18 -6.78
N LEU A 66 3.97 -0.96 -6.17
CA LEU A 66 2.52 -0.74 -6.09
C LEU A 66 2.18 -0.32 -4.66
N ALA A 67 1.50 0.82 -4.53
CA ALA A 67 1.21 1.42 -3.22
C ALA A 67 0.32 0.50 -2.37
N PRO A 68 0.51 0.49 -1.02
CA PRO A 68 -0.32 -0.30 -0.12
C PRO A 68 -1.80 0.08 -0.19
N ARG A 69 -2.66 -0.93 -0.29
CA ARG A 69 -4.12 -0.84 -0.26
C ARG A 69 -4.67 -1.59 0.95
N ALA A 70 -5.75 -1.09 1.56
CA ALA A 70 -6.40 -1.76 2.67
C ALA A 70 -7.01 -3.10 2.23
N ILE A 71 -6.62 -4.17 2.91
CA ILE A 71 -7.16 -5.54 2.75
C ILE A 71 -8.02 -5.97 3.94
N MET A 72 -7.87 -5.28 5.08
CA MET A 72 -8.69 -5.45 6.26
C MET A 72 -8.88 -4.09 6.94
N THR A 73 -10.12 -3.83 7.38
CA THR A 73 -10.47 -2.69 8.22
C THR A 73 -11.46 -3.16 9.29
N ALA A 74 -11.14 -2.94 10.56
CA ALA A 74 -11.97 -3.30 11.69
C ALA A 74 -11.92 -2.20 12.77
N GLY A 75 -12.92 -1.33 12.77
CA GLY A 75 -12.93 -0.14 13.64
C GLY A 75 -11.78 0.82 13.30
N SER A 76 -10.89 1.04 14.29
CA SER A 76 -9.69 1.88 14.15
C SER A 76 -8.47 1.09 13.62
N GLU A 77 -8.59 -0.23 13.45
CA GLU A 77 -7.51 -1.08 12.96
C GLU A 77 -7.57 -1.26 11.46
N GLU A 78 -6.42 -1.19 10.81
CA GLU A 78 -6.28 -1.36 9.36
C GLU A 78 -5.03 -2.17 9.04
N LEU A 79 -5.15 -3.11 8.10
CA LEU A 79 -4.03 -3.78 7.46
C LEU A 79 -4.03 -3.48 5.98
N ARG A 80 -2.93 -2.92 5.49
CA ARG A 80 -2.72 -2.57 4.08
C ARG A 80 -1.63 -3.45 3.49
N LEU A 81 -1.79 -3.78 2.21
CA LEU A 81 -0.86 -4.62 1.46
C LEU A 81 -0.40 -3.90 0.20
N GLY A 82 0.91 -3.79 0.03
CA GLY A 82 1.58 -3.27 -1.15
C GLY A 82 2.69 -4.20 -1.62
N PHE A 83 3.30 -3.86 -2.73
CA PHE A 83 4.32 -4.70 -3.37
C PHE A 83 5.48 -3.90 -3.90
N SER A 84 6.66 -4.52 -3.92
CA SER A 84 7.84 -3.98 -4.58
C SER A 84 8.62 -5.11 -5.26
N ALA A 85 9.23 -4.80 -6.40
CA ALA A 85 10.15 -5.70 -7.08
C ALA A 85 11.34 -4.93 -7.62
N VAL A 86 12.51 -5.57 -7.58
CA VAL A 86 13.74 -5.04 -8.15
C VAL A 86 14.15 -5.89 -9.34
N THR A 87 14.43 -5.22 -10.47
CA THR A 87 14.92 -5.85 -11.70
C THR A 87 16.25 -5.26 -12.12
N GLU A 88 17.15 -6.07 -12.65
CA GLU A 88 18.44 -5.64 -13.21
C GLU A 88 18.30 -5.60 -14.73
N GLY A 89 18.40 -4.39 -15.31
CA GLY A 89 18.14 -4.20 -16.74
C GLY A 89 16.72 -4.66 -17.10
N ASP A 90 16.62 -5.52 -18.10
CA ASP A 90 15.35 -6.09 -18.59
C ASP A 90 15.02 -7.47 -18.00
N ALA A 91 15.81 -7.95 -17.04
CA ALA A 91 15.58 -9.26 -16.43
C ALA A 91 14.28 -9.23 -15.58
N ALA A 92 13.56 -10.35 -15.56
CA ALA A 92 12.43 -10.52 -14.66
C ALA A 92 12.90 -10.50 -13.19
N PRO A 93 12.07 -10.03 -12.25
CA PRO A 93 12.41 -10.07 -10.83
C PRO A 93 12.51 -11.53 -10.35
N ARG A 94 13.41 -11.82 -9.43
CA ARG A 94 13.53 -13.15 -8.80
C ARG A 94 12.62 -13.30 -7.59
N GLU A 95 12.38 -12.17 -6.91
CA GLU A 95 11.59 -12.10 -5.68
C GLU A 95 10.64 -10.90 -5.74
N ILE A 96 9.51 -11.04 -5.09
CA ILE A 96 8.56 -9.96 -4.80
C ILE A 96 8.64 -9.65 -3.31
N GLU A 97 8.84 -8.38 -2.99
CA GLU A 97 8.73 -7.88 -1.61
C GLU A 97 7.29 -7.48 -1.34
N TRP A 98 6.66 -8.13 -0.38
CA TRP A 98 5.37 -7.79 0.19
C TRP A 98 5.57 -6.75 1.28
N LEU A 99 4.77 -5.69 1.24
CA LEU A 99 4.80 -4.57 2.18
C LEU A 99 3.51 -4.60 2.97
N PHE A 100 3.60 -4.88 4.26
CA PHE A 100 2.46 -4.83 5.17
C PHE A 100 2.56 -3.56 6.00
N ASP A 101 1.54 -2.70 5.91
CA ASP A 101 1.38 -1.53 6.77
C ASP A 101 0.18 -1.79 7.68
N SER A 102 0.42 -1.91 8.98
CA SER A 102 -0.62 -2.17 9.97
C SER A 102 -0.78 -1.00 10.90
N THR A 103 -2.03 -0.55 11.08
CA THR A 103 -2.43 0.43 12.10
C THR A 103 -3.30 -0.28 13.12
N THR A 104 -2.91 -0.25 14.40
CA THR A 104 -3.57 -0.99 15.48
C THR A 104 -3.54 -0.19 16.79
N GLU A 105 -4.39 -0.56 17.74
CA GLU A 105 -4.40 0.07 19.08
C GLU A 105 -3.27 -0.44 19.99
N ARG A 106 -2.61 -1.56 19.63
CA ARG A 106 -1.50 -2.16 20.36
C ARG A 106 -0.53 -2.83 19.40
N LEU A 107 0.74 -2.96 19.80
CA LEU A 107 1.73 -3.75 19.06
C LEU A 107 1.21 -5.18 18.84
N ARG A 108 1.19 -5.62 17.57
CA ARG A 108 0.62 -6.91 17.18
C ARG A 108 1.67 -7.90 16.67
N TYR A 109 2.64 -7.43 15.88
CA TYR A 109 3.54 -8.33 15.15
C TYR A 109 4.97 -8.39 15.71
N GLY A 110 5.37 -7.44 16.54
CA GLY A 110 6.73 -7.37 17.07
C GLY A 110 7.80 -7.26 15.98
N ASN A 111 8.90 -8.01 16.09
CA ASN A 111 10.02 -7.93 15.15
C ASN A 111 9.85 -8.82 13.91
N LYS A 112 8.98 -9.84 13.99
CA LYS A 112 8.69 -10.78 12.88
C LYS A 112 7.29 -11.37 13.04
N ALA A 113 6.69 -11.74 11.90
CA ALA A 113 5.43 -12.46 11.84
C ALA A 113 5.54 -13.56 10.77
N GLU A 114 5.05 -14.76 11.10
CA GLU A 114 4.89 -15.83 10.10
C GLU A 114 3.76 -15.46 9.15
N VAL A 115 3.97 -15.78 7.87
CA VAL A 115 2.96 -15.59 6.82
C VAL A 115 2.59 -16.95 6.27
N ARG A 116 1.32 -17.26 6.26
CA ARG A 116 0.77 -18.52 5.74
C ARG A 116 -0.39 -18.21 4.82
N PHE A 117 -0.62 -19.10 3.86
CA PHE A 117 -1.75 -18.99 2.93
C PHE A 117 -2.54 -20.29 2.91
N ILE A 118 -3.83 -20.18 2.63
CA ILE A 118 -4.67 -21.26 2.14
C ILE A 118 -5.16 -20.83 0.75
N ILE A 119 -4.76 -21.60 -0.26
CA ILE A 119 -5.11 -21.32 -1.66
C ILE A 119 -5.96 -22.47 -2.16
N ASP A 120 -7.22 -22.20 -2.49
CA ASP A 120 -8.17 -23.21 -2.95
C ASP A 120 -8.20 -24.45 -2.01
N GLY A 121 -8.15 -24.20 -0.69
CA GLY A 121 -8.13 -25.22 0.35
C GLY A 121 -6.75 -25.85 0.67
N LYS A 122 -5.69 -25.52 -0.11
CA LYS A 122 -4.34 -26.05 0.11
C LYS A 122 -3.51 -25.08 0.96
N ARG A 123 -2.91 -25.58 2.04
CA ARG A 123 -2.01 -24.80 2.90
C ARG A 123 -0.63 -24.59 2.25
N ILE A 124 -0.12 -23.37 2.33
CA ILE A 124 1.16 -22.95 1.75
C ILE A 124 1.89 -22.09 2.78
N ASP A 125 3.16 -22.39 3.00
CA ASP A 125 4.06 -21.54 3.78
C ASP A 125 4.46 -20.31 2.95
N GLY A 126 4.15 -19.13 3.45
CA GLY A 126 4.53 -17.86 2.83
C GLY A 126 5.90 -17.34 3.28
N GLY A 127 6.41 -17.85 4.40
CA GLY A 127 7.66 -17.41 5.01
C GLY A 127 7.49 -16.47 6.20
N VAL A 128 8.50 -15.64 6.47
CA VAL A 128 8.53 -14.74 7.62
C VAL A 128 8.65 -13.30 7.16
N ALA A 129 7.71 -12.47 7.58
CA ALA A 129 7.76 -11.03 7.44
C ALA A 129 8.56 -10.42 8.60
N TYR A 130 9.47 -9.51 8.30
CA TYR A 130 10.31 -8.83 9.29
C TYR A 130 9.94 -7.37 9.40
N LYS A 131 9.99 -6.82 10.62
CA LYS A 131 9.76 -5.40 10.86
C LYS A 131 10.76 -4.56 10.10
N SER A 132 10.29 -3.63 9.30
CA SER A 132 11.09 -2.70 8.49
C SER A 132 10.98 -1.27 8.95
N GLY A 133 9.97 -0.96 9.76
CA GLY A 133 9.70 0.38 10.28
C GLY A 133 8.49 0.37 11.22
N GLY A 134 8.07 1.56 11.57
CA GLY A 134 6.89 1.78 12.39
C GLY A 134 7.13 2.86 13.43
N TYR A 135 6.06 3.41 13.95
CA TYR A 135 6.07 4.42 15.00
C TYR A 135 4.84 4.24 15.89
N ALA A 136 4.93 4.77 17.10
CA ALA A 136 3.83 4.79 18.05
C ALA A 136 3.51 6.24 18.42
N MET A 137 2.25 6.62 18.23
CA MET A 137 1.70 7.89 18.73
C MET A 137 0.43 7.58 19.53
N ARG A 138 -0.74 7.90 18.95
CA ARG A 138 -2.04 7.48 19.50
C ARG A 138 -2.41 6.06 19.08
N GLN A 139 -1.84 5.60 17.97
CA GLN A 139 -1.96 4.25 17.40
C GLN A 139 -0.58 3.74 17.06
N PHE A 140 -0.42 2.42 17.04
CA PHE A 140 0.80 1.76 16.61
C PHE A 140 0.73 1.52 15.10
N ASN A 141 1.72 2.05 14.39
CA ASN A 141 1.92 1.76 12.97
C ASN A 141 3.11 0.83 12.86
N GLU A 142 2.89 -0.36 12.33
CA GLU A 142 3.91 -1.38 12.15
C GLU A 142 4.07 -1.65 10.65
N GLN A 143 5.31 -1.58 10.17
CA GLN A 143 5.65 -1.93 8.81
C GLN A 143 6.46 -3.21 8.80
N LEU A 144 5.99 -4.20 8.04
CA LEU A 144 6.69 -5.46 7.86
C LEU A 144 6.94 -5.70 6.38
N LYS A 145 8.00 -6.45 6.09
CA LYS A 145 8.41 -6.85 4.75
C LYS A 145 8.63 -8.34 4.68
N LEU A 146 8.10 -8.95 3.64
CA LEU A 146 8.31 -10.35 3.30
C LEU A 146 8.91 -10.42 1.90
N LYS A 147 10.04 -11.08 1.73
CA LYS A 147 10.56 -11.44 0.41
C LYS A 147 10.06 -12.82 0.03
N MET A 148 9.47 -12.91 -1.13
CA MET A 148 8.84 -14.11 -1.64
C MET A 148 9.34 -14.43 -3.05
N PRO A 149 9.75 -15.67 -3.35
CA PRO A 149 10.09 -16.08 -4.70
C PRO A 149 8.93 -15.86 -5.68
N VAL A 150 9.24 -15.41 -6.91
CA VAL A 150 8.22 -15.14 -7.95
C VAL A 150 7.31 -16.34 -8.17
N ALA A 151 7.84 -17.56 -8.19
CA ALA A 151 7.03 -18.77 -8.40
C ALA A 151 5.93 -18.91 -7.32
N ARG A 152 6.25 -18.60 -6.07
CA ARG A 152 5.28 -18.62 -4.97
C ARG A 152 4.24 -17.51 -5.10
N PHE A 153 4.67 -16.31 -5.48
CA PHE A 153 3.77 -15.19 -5.74
C PHE A 153 2.77 -15.54 -6.87
N LEU A 154 3.24 -16.14 -7.97
CA LEU A 154 2.39 -16.58 -9.07
C LEU A 154 1.38 -17.66 -8.63
N GLU A 155 1.79 -18.62 -7.79
CA GLU A 155 0.88 -19.62 -7.20
C GLU A 155 -0.26 -18.96 -6.42
N ILE A 156 0.04 -17.92 -5.63
CA ILE A 156 -0.97 -17.18 -4.84
C ILE A 156 -1.95 -16.46 -5.76
N ILE A 157 -1.47 -15.71 -6.74
CA ILE A 157 -2.35 -14.89 -7.60
C ILE A 157 -3.15 -15.72 -8.61
N ALA A 158 -2.76 -16.97 -8.87
CA ALA A 158 -3.53 -17.93 -9.66
C ALA A 158 -4.74 -18.48 -8.90
N GLY A 159 -4.74 -18.44 -7.55
CA GLY A 159 -5.83 -18.93 -6.72
C GLY A 159 -7.15 -18.20 -6.97
N ARG A 160 -8.25 -18.89 -6.74
CA ARG A 160 -9.63 -18.35 -6.77
C ARG A 160 -10.05 -17.86 -5.39
N GLU A 161 -9.74 -18.66 -4.38
CA GLU A 161 -9.98 -18.37 -2.97
C GLU A 161 -8.63 -18.37 -2.26
N VAL A 162 -8.27 -17.24 -1.67
CA VAL A 162 -7.00 -17.08 -0.96
C VAL A 162 -7.25 -16.49 0.41
N GLU A 163 -6.89 -17.25 1.42
CA GLU A 163 -6.80 -16.78 2.79
C GLU A 163 -5.34 -16.55 3.15
N MET A 164 -5.06 -15.50 3.88
CA MET A 164 -3.73 -15.14 4.35
C MET A 164 -3.75 -14.99 5.87
N GLN A 165 -2.76 -15.56 6.52
CA GLN A 165 -2.48 -15.35 7.94
C GLN A 165 -1.15 -14.59 8.09
N LEU A 166 -1.17 -13.45 8.78
CA LEU A 166 0.01 -12.69 9.19
C LEU A 166 0.08 -12.71 10.72
N GLY A 167 0.98 -13.50 11.28
CA GLY A 167 0.99 -13.77 12.72
C GLY A 167 -0.33 -14.39 13.18
N GLU A 168 -1.09 -13.66 14.01
CA GLU A 168 -2.42 -14.07 14.48
C GLU A 168 -3.57 -13.42 13.66
N THR A 169 -3.24 -12.56 12.69
CA THR A 169 -4.24 -11.85 11.88
C THR A 169 -4.58 -12.68 10.65
N GLU A 170 -5.85 -13.06 10.52
CA GLU A 170 -6.36 -13.79 9.36
C GLU A 170 -7.18 -12.86 8.45
N VAL A 171 -6.95 -12.95 7.15
CA VAL A 171 -7.62 -12.15 6.12
C VAL A 171 -7.97 -13.02 4.93
N THR A 172 -9.23 -13.01 4.51
CA THR A 172 -9.62 -13.56 3.22
C THR A 172 -9.42 -12.47 2.16
N LEU A 173 -8.56 -12.73 1.16
CA LEU A 173 -8.34 -11.80 0.07
C LEU A 173 -9.56 -11.81 -0.85
N ARG A 174 -10.20 -10.65 -1.00
CA ARG A 174 -11.37 -10.47 -1.86
C ARG A 174 -10.91 -10.46 -3.32
N ARG A 175 -11.85 -10.59 -4.24
CA ARG A 175 -11.56 -10.53 -5.69
C ARG A 175 -10.77 -9.29 -6.09
N GLU A 176 -11.10 -8.15 -5.51
CA GLU A 176 -10.41 -6.88 -5.75
C GLU A 176 -8.99 -6.85 -5.20
N ASP A 177 -8.73 -7.55 -4.09
CA ASP A 177 -7.39 -7.68 -3.50
C ASP A 177 -6.52 -8.59 -4.39
N LEU A 178 -7.06 -9.71 -4.88
CA LEU A 178 -6.40 -10.59 -5.84
C LEU A 178 -6.14 -9.87 -7.18
N GLN A 179 -7.06 -8.99 -7.62
CA GLN A 179 -6.83 -8.18 -8.81
C GLN A 179 -5.65 -7.23 -8.61
N HIS A 180 -5.54 -6.60 -7.45
CA HIS A 180 -4.40 -5.73 -7.10
C HIS A 180 -3.05 -6.47 -7.17
N LEU A 181 -3.00 -7.75 -6.74
CA LEU A 181 -1.81 -8.59 -6.91
C LEU A 181 -1.50 -8.86 -8.40
N ARG A 182 -2.54 -9.15 -9.20
CA ARG A 182 -2.40 -9.38 -10.65
C ARG A 182 -1.96 -8.13 -11.40
N ASP A 183 -2.46 -6.96 -11.02
CA ASP A 183 -2.04 -5.67 -11.57
C ASP A 183 -0.55 -5.45 -11.31
N PHE A 184 -0.06 -5.76 -10.11
CA PHE A 184 1.37 -5.70 -9.83
C PHE A 184 2.18 -6.70 -10.68
N ALA A 185 1.70 -7.93 -10.86
CA ALA A 185 2.34 -8.91 -11.74
C ALA A 185 2.49 -8.36 -13.17
N ALA A 186 1.44 -7.72 -13.69
CA ALA A 186 1.47 -7.08 -15.01
C ALA A 186 2.50 -5.95 -15.08
N CYS A 187 2.59 -5.09 -14.02
CA CYS A 187 3.57 -4.02 -13.95
C CYS A 187 5.02 -4.50 -14.06
N VAL A 188 5.33 -5.67 -13.50
CA VAL A 188 6.66 -6.27 -13.52
C VAL A 188 6.82 -7.36 -14.60
N LYS A 189 5.86 -7.41 -15.54
CA LYS A 189 5.84 -8.30 -16.71
C LYS A 189 5.90 -9.79 -16.35
N LEU A 190 5.27 -10.17 -15.25
CA LEU A 190 5.06 -11.58 -14.91
C LEU A 190 3.78 -12.06 -15.58
N HIS A 191 3.83 -13.22 -16.23
CA HIS A 191 2.69 -13.83 -16.88
C HIS A 191 2.26 -15.07 -16.11
N LEU A 192 0.94 -15.23 -15.94
CA LEU A 192 0.34 -16.49 -15.51
C LEU A 192 0.33 -17.40 -16.75
N GLU A 193 1.01 -18.53 -16.67
CA GLU A 193 0.97 -19.59 -17.68
C GLU A 193 -0.36 -20.37 -17.64
#